data_cc1fabcf6108d303b6a6d8048bb3490d
#
_entry.id   cc1fabcf6108d303b6a6d8048bb3490d
#
_cell.length_a   1.000
_cell.length_b   1.000
_cell.length_c   1.000
_cell.angle_alpha   90.00
_cell.angle_beta   90.00
_cell.angle_gamma   90.00
#
_symmetry.space_group_name_H-M   'P 1'
#
loop_
_entity.id
_entity.type
_entity.pdbx_description
1 polymer ?
#
loop_
_entity_poly.entity_id
_entity_poly.type
_entity_poly.pdbx_seq_one_letter_code
_entity_poly.pdbx_strand_id
1 'polypeptide(L)'
;MRIWRPGIWNLNPYFNNLNPMFITQGNSNLKSEKSHAFDLSYSNFSAKFNINVSLRHSFNNNSIENISRLITAPEGEMFDNDPTHIAPEGALYSTYANIGKSRNTGMSLYLNWNASPKTRLYVNGRGNYSDLKSEAQGLHNYGWNGSFYGGVQHTLPLKIRLSLNGGGSTPYINLQGKGSGYYYYSLGASRSFLKDERLSLNVYCSNIFEKYRSYN
;
A
#
# COMPACT_ATOMS: atom_id res chain seq x y z
N MET A 1 3.61 10.21 20.60
CA MET A 1 4.06 8.81 20.75
C MET A 1 2.86 7.89 20.69
N ARG A 2 2.94 6.80 19.93
CA ARG A 2 1.92 5.77 19.84
C ARG A 2 2.55 4.41 20.13
N ILE A 3 1.85 3.57 20.89
CA ILE A 3 2.28 2.20 21.18
C ILE A 3 1.33 1.27 20.43
N TRP A 4 1.91 0.42 19.57
CA TRP A 4 1.20 -0.65 18.89
C TRP A 4 1.53 -1.97 19.57
N ARG A 5 0.50 -2.69 19.98
CA ARG A 5 0.64 -4.04 20.54
C ARG A 5 0.47 -5.05 19.40
N PRO A 6 1.26 -6.15 19.39
CA PRO A 6 1.04 -7.21 18.43
C PRO A 6 -0.40 -7.71 18.49
N GLY A 7 -1.00 -7.94 17.34
CA GLY A 7 -2.30 -8.59 17.24
C GLY A 7 -2.21 -10.08 17.54
N ILE A 8 -3.36 -10.71 17.83
CA ILE A 8 -3.42 -12.13 18.15
C ILE A 8 -2.82 -13.02 17.04
N TRP A 9 -3.02 -12.63 15.79
CA TRP A 9 -2.48 -13.36 14.62
C TRP A 9 -0.96 -13.30 14.54
N ASN A 10 -0.35 -12.22 15.05
CA ASN A 10 1.11 -12.11 15.10
C ASN A 10 1.71 -12.94 16.23
N LEU A 11 0.95 -13.11 17.33
CA LEU A 11 1.39 -13.79 18.56
C LEU A 11 1.04 -15.27 18.58
N ASN A 12 0.05 -15.71 17.79
CA ASN A 12 -0.42 -17.09 17.84
C ASN A 12 0.68 -18.07 17.42
N PRO A 13 1.20 -18.90 18.34
CA PRO A 13 2.28 -19.82 18.06
C PRO A 13 1.86 -21.05 17.25
N TYR A 14 0.59 -21.08 16.79
CA TYR A 14 0.10 -22.20 15.99
C TYR A 14 0.95 -22.39 14.73
N PHE A 15 1.53 -23.59 14.61
CA PHE A 15 2.32 -24.00 13.46
C PHE A 15 1.37 -24.44 12.34
N ASN A 16 1.13 -23.57 11.39
CA ASN A 16 0.25 -23.83 10.26
C ASN A 16 1.04 -24.47 9.12
N ASN A 17 0.87 -25.76 8.96
CA ASN A 17 1.49 -26.60 7.92
C ASN A 17 0.43 -27.24 6.99
N LEU A 18 -0.75 -26.64 6.85
CA LEU A 18 -1.77 -27.11 5.91
C LEU A 18 -1.25 -27.26 4.49
N ASN A 19 -0.31 -26.40 4.12
CA ASN A 19 0.54 -26.61 2.94
C ASN A 19 1.98 -26.81 3.42
N PRO A 20 2.57 -28.02 3.26
CA PRO A 20 3.91 -28.32 3.74
C PRO A 20 5.02 -27.44 3.15
N MET A 21 4.79 -26.84 1.96
CA MET A 21 5.74 -25.94 1.30
C MET A 21 5.59 -24.47 1.72
N PHE A 22 4.51 -24.11 2.40
CA PHE A 22 4.23 -22.75 2.87
C PHE A 22 3.77 -22.79 4.32
N ILE A 23 4.72 -22.66 5.22
CA ILE A 23 4.50 -22.78 6.66
C ILE A 23 4.44 -21.39 7.27
N THR A 24 3.45 -21.15 8.13
CA THR A 24 3.31 -19.89 8.85
C THR A 24 3.15 -20.13 10.34
N GLN A 25 3.82 -19.33 11.15
CA GLN A 25 3.74 -19.39 12.61
C GLN A 25 3.85 -17.97 13.19
N GLY A 26 2.99 -17.61 14.13
CA GLY A 26 3.13 -16.38 14.89
C GLY A 26 4.29 -16.49 15.91
N ASN A 27 4.66 -15.35 16.48
CA ASN A 27 5.74 -15.26 17.45
C ASN A 27 5.24 -14.65 18.77
N SER A 28 5.11 -15.47 19.79
CA SER A 28 4.65 -15.05 21.12
C SER A 28 5.60 -14.10 21.86
N ASN A 29 6.87 -14.02 21.42
CA ASN A 29 7.90 -13.17 22.01
C ASN A 29 7.95 -11.75 21.46
N LEU A 30 6.98 -11.36 20.62
CA LEU A 30 6.93 -10.02 20.03
C LEU A 30 6.74 -8.95 21.10
N LYS A 31 7.55 -7.90 20.97
CA LYS A 31 7.45 -6.69 21.81
C LYS A 31 6.59 -5.63 21.09
N SER A 32 5.94 -4.78 21.90
CA SER A 32 5.17 -3.65 21.35
C SER A 32 6.06 -2.68 20.57
N GLU A 33 5.55 -2.18 19.46
CA GLU A 33 6.17 -1.11 18.70
C GLU A 33 5.98 0.24 19.40
N LYS A 34 6.99 1.08 19.34
CA LYS A 34 6.93 2.47 19.78
C LYS A 34 7.12 3.37 18.57
N SER A 35 6.07 4.08 18.20
CA SER A 35 6.05 4.97 17.05
C SER A 35 6.00 6.43 17.50
N HIS A 36 6.79 7.24 16.83
CA HIS A 36 6.72 8.70 16.89
C HIS A 36 6.43 9.23 15.49
N ALA A 37 5.57 10.22 15.40
CA ALA A 37 5.28 10.88 14.14
C ALA A 37 5.19 12.39 14.33
N PHE A 38 5.71 13.10 13.34
CA PHE A 38 5.61 14.55 13.19
C PHE A 38 4.89 14.81 11.88
N ASP A 39 3.83 15.60 11.95
CA ASP A 39 3.01 15.96 10.80
C ASP A 39 2.98 17.48 10.66
N LEU A 40 3.26 17.96 9.46
CA LEU A 40 3.08 19.35 9.07
C LEU A 40 2.11 19.40 7.89
N SER A 41 1.02 20.11 8.01
CA SER A 41 0.03 20.21 6.94
C SER A 41 -0.35 21.66 6.65
N TYR A 42 -0.55 21.91 5.36
CA TYR A 42 -1.11 23.16 4.85
C TYR A 42 -2.37 22.84 4.06
N SER A 43 -3.44 23.58 4.35
CA SER A 43 -4.72 23.44 3.67
C SER A 43 -5.24 24.82 3.26
N ASN A 44 -5.71 24.91 2.02
CA ASN A 44 -6.44 26.06 1.51
C ASN A 44 -7.71 25.58 0.83
N PHE A 45 -8.84 26.11 1.25
CA PHE A 45 -10.15 25.74 0.73
C PHE A 45 -10.87 26.99 0.19
N SER A 46 -11.19 26.94 -1.09
CA SER A 46 -11.98 27.98 -1.76
C SER A 46 -13.00 27.35 -2.71
N ALA A 47 -13.92 28.12 -3.21
CA ALA A 47 -14.93 27.64 -4.17
C ALA A 47 -14.31 27.09 -5.47
N LYS A 48 -13.15 27.63 -5.88
CA LYS A 48 -12.48 27.23 -7.11
C LYS A 48 -11.36 26.25 -6.90
N PHE A 49 -10.72 26.27 -5.73
CA PHE A 49 -9.45 25.59 -5.52
C PHE A 49 -9.34 25.07 -4.10
N ASN A 50 -9.17 23.79 -3.97
CA ASN A 50 -8.92 23.14 -2.68
C ASN A 50 -7.60 22.38 -2.76
N ILE A 51 -6.68 22.73 -1.90
CA ILE A 51 -5.39 22.07 -1.78
C ILE A 51 -5.14 21.67 -0.34
N ASN A 52 -4.60 20.49 -0.17
CA ASN A 52 -3.99 20.05 1.10
C ASN A 52 -2.64 19.41 0.77
N VAL A 53 -1.61 19.90 1.43
CA VAL A 53 -0.26 19.31 1.36
C VAL A 53 0.13 18.94 2.77
N SER A 54 0.61 17.72 2.97
CA SER A 54 1.15 17.31 4.26
C SER A 54 2.51 16.64 4.11
N LEU A 55 3.39 16.94 5.05
CA LEU A 55 4.67 16.29 5.26
C LEU A 55 4.59 15.49 6.55
N ARG A 56 5.02 14.25 6.50
CA ARG A 56 5.06 13.38 7.65
C ARG A 56 6.43 12.73 7.78
N HIS A 57 6.97 12.80 8.98
CA HIS A 57 8.13 12.00 9.37
C HIS A 57 7.75 11.09 10.51
N SER A 58 7.96 9.79 10.38
CA SER A 58 7.72 8.82 11.45
C SER A 58 8.89 7.89 11.63
N PHE A 59 9.14 7.50 12.87
CA PHE A 59 10.12 6.48 13.19
C PHE A 59 9.56 5.53 14.24
N ASN A 60 9.81 4.26 13.99
CA ASN A 60 9.46 3.17 14.88
C ASN A 60 10.72 2.47 15.36
N ASN A 61 10.71 2.12 16.64
CA ASN A 61 11.64 1.14 17.20
C ASN A 61 10.87 -0.15 17.44
N ASN A 62 11.49 -1.31 17.15
CA ASN A 62 10.87 -2.63 17.24
C ASN A 62 9.65 -2.81 16.33
N SER A 63 9.68 -2.31 15.08
CA SER A 63 8.63 -2.60 14.11
C SER A 63 8.43 -4.09 13.94
N ILE A 64 7.17 -4.53 13.88
CA ILE A 64 6.81 -5.92 13.66
C ILE A 64 6.66 -6.14 12.17
N GLU A 65 7.50 -7.01 11.61
CA GLU A 65 7.48 -7.33 10.19
C GLU A 65 7.35 -8.85 10.00
N ASN A 66 6.70 -9.22 8.89
CA ASN A 66 6.71 -10.61 8.44
C ASN A 66 8.08 -10.91 7.83
N ILE A 67 8.65 -12.03 8.21
CA ILE A 67 9.91 -12.54 7.70
C ILE A 67 9.70 -13.94 7.17
N SER A 68 10.25 -14.18 5.97
CA SER A 68 10.19 -15.48 5.35
C SER A 68 11.60 -15.98 5.04
N ARG A 69 11.82 -17.26 5.24
CA ARG A 69 13.06 -17.94 4.88
C ARG A 69 12.77 -19.30 4.26
N LEU A 70 13.62 -19.72 3.35
CA LEU A 70 13.63 -21.08 2.84
C LEU A 70 14.30 -22.01 3.84
N ILE A 71 13.74 -23.19 4.02
CA ILE A 71 14.35 -24.27 4.77
C ILE A 71 15.36 -24.95 3.86
N THR A 72 16.63 -24.93 4.25
CA THR A 72 17.74 -25.49 3.48
C THR A 72 18.30 -26.77 4.07
N ALA A 73 17.82 -27.17 5.24
CA ALA A 73 18.26 -28.40 5.89
C ALA A 73 17.70 -29.63 5.14
N PRO A 74 18.58 -30.57 4.66
CA PRO A 74 18.13 -31.73 3.90
C PRO A 74 17.16 -32.66 4.66
N GLU A 75 17.26 -32.69 5.97
CA GLU A 75 16.38 -33.46 6.86
C GLU A 75 15.12 -32.69 7.30
N GLY A 76 14.97 -31.46 6.78
CA GLY A 76 13.97 -30.52 7.28
C GLY A 76 14.39 -29.84 8.57
N GLU A 77 13.54 -28.98 9.09
CA GLU A 77 13.77 -28.25 10.35
C GLU A 77 12.59 -28.45 11.28
N MET A 78 12.91 -28.87 12.51
CA MET A 78 11.91 -29.05 13.57
C MET A 78 11.79 -27.76 14.40
N PHE A 79 10.55 -27.35 14.64
CA PHE A 79 10.20 -26.15 15.41
C PHE A 79 9.59 -26.54 16.76
N ASP A 80 9.75 -25.68 17.76
CA ASP A 80 9.17 -25.82 19.10
C ASP A 80 9.56 -27.13 19.83
N ASN A 81 10.59 -27.84 19.38
CA ASN A 81 10.95 -29.19 19.84
C ASN A 81 9.78 -30.19 19.73
N ASP A 82 8.88 -29.98 18.77
CA ASP A 82 7.72 -30.83 18.53
C ASP A 82 7.92 -31.63 17.22
N PRO A 83 7.93 -32.95 17.27
CA PRO A 83 8.12 -33.78 16.07
C PRO A 83 6.98 -33.66 15.03
N THR A 84 5.87 -33.03 15.38
CA THR A 84 4.79 -32.72 14.43
C THR A 84 4.99 -31.37 13.73
N HIS A 85 5.90 -30.54 14.21
CA HIS A 85 6.24 -29.22 13.66
C HIS A 85 7.50 -29.30 12.79
N ILE A 86 7.47 -30.09 11.72
CA ILE A 86 8.59 -30.24 10.80
C ILE A 86 8.30 -29.49 9.51
N ALA A 87 9.25 -28.64 9.10
CA ALA A 87 9.27 -27.99 7.80
C ALA A 87 10.23 -28.74 6.88
N PRO A 88 9.79 -29.28 5.73
CA PRO A 88 10.65 -30.00 4.81
C PRO A 88 11.64 -29.06 4.10
N GLU A 89 12.69 -29.64 3.53
CA GLU A 89 13.61 -28.91 2.67
C GLU A 89 12.85 -28.21 1.51
N GLY A 90 13.23 -26.98 1.22
CA GLY A 90 12.58 -26.14 0.19
C GLY A 90 11.27 -25.47 0.62
N ALA A 91 10.77 -25.74 1.82
CA ALA A 91 9.61 -25.05 2.36
C ALA A 91 9.91 -23.59 2.67
N LEU A 92 8.94 -22.70 2.43
CA LEU A 92 8.99 -21.32 2.85
C LEU A 92 8.36 -21.18 4.24
N TYR A 93 9.19 -20.93 5.25
CA TYR A 93 8.74 -20.66 6.61
C TYR A 93 8.60 -19.14 6.82
N SER A 94 7.42 -18.70 7.24
CA SER A 94 7.09 -17.30 7.49
C SER A 94 6.67 -17.10 8.94
N THR A 95 7.25 -16.09 9.58
CA THR A 95 6.92 -15.70 10.95
C THR A 95 7.00 -14.19 11.13
N TYR A 96 6.80 -13.70 12.35
CA TYR A 96 6.91 -12.30 12.69
C TYR A 96 8.09 -12.05 13.62
N ALA A 97 8.78 -10.93 13.40
CA ALA A 97 9.84 -10.50 14.31
C ALA A 97 9.82 -8.97 14.50
N ASN A 98 10.32 -8.53 15.63
CA ASN A 98 10.62 -7.12 15.82
C ASN A 98 11.89 -6.79 15.04
N ILE A 99 11.78 -5.98 14.02
CA ILE A 99 12.94 -5.41 13.33
C ILE A 99 13.46 -4.20 14.11
N GLY A 100 14.76 -3.89 13.99
CA GLY A 100 15.37 -2.84 14.81
C GLY A 100 14.73 -1.47 14.65
N LYS A 101 14.80 -0.87 13.44
CA LYS A 101 14.38 0.51 13.20
C LYS A 101 13.66 0.65 11.85
N SER A 102 12.57 1.42 11.87
CA SER A 102 11.86 1.85 10.66
C SER A 102 11.72 3.36 10.68
N ARG A 103 12.13 4.01 9.61
CA ARG A 103 11.98 5.46 9.40
C ARG A 103 11.25 5.70 8.10
N ASN A 104 10.21 6.51 8.14
CA ASN A 104 9.43 6.86 6.97
C ASN A 104 9.25 8.37 6.90
N THR A 105 9.64 8.94 5.76
CA THR A 105 9.44 10.35 5.47
C THR A 105 8.59 10.46 4.22
N GLY A 106 7.44 11.10 4.32
CA GLY A 106 6.50 11.17 3.22
C GLY A 106 5.87 12.53 3.05
N MET A 107 5.41 12.75 1.83
CA MET A 107 4.58 13.89 1.45
C MET A 107 3.29 13.39 0.82
N SER A 108 2.18 14.03 1.14
CA SER A 108 0.92 13.83 0.43
C SER A 108 0.39 15.14 -0.12
N LEU A 109 -0.27 15.04 -1.27
CA LEU A 109 -0.92 16.13 -1.97
C LEU A 109 -2.35 15.75 -2.29
N TYR A 110 -3.29 16.58 -1.91
CA TYR A 110 -4.64 16.57 -2.42
C TYR A 110 -4.92 17.91 -3.10
N LEU A 111 -5.37 17.84 -4.35
CA LEU A 111 -5.75 19.00 -5.15
C LEU A 111 -7.10 18.74 -5.79
N ASN A 112 -8.00 19.71 -5.68
CA ASN A 112 -9.23 19.75 -6.45
C ASN A 112 -9.42 21.17 -6.98
N TRP A 113 -9.43 21.32 -8.29
CA TRP A 113 -9.48 22.59 -8.97
C TRP A 113 -10.64 22.65 -9.96
N ASN A 114 -11.58 23.55 -9.70
CA ASN A 114 -12.64 23.92 -10.63
C ASN A 114 -12.08 25.01 -11.58
N ALA A 115 -11.34 24.60 -12.62
CA ALA A 115 -10.71 25.50 -13.59
C ALA A 115 -11.73 26.37 -14.33
N SER A 116 -12.94 25.84 -14.52
CA SER A 116 -14.11 26.57 -15.01
C SER A 116 -15.39 25.92 -14.48
N PRO A 117 -16.58 26.53 -14.68
CA PRO A 117 -17.86 25.89 -14.35
C PRO A 117 -18.10 24.55 -15.04
N LYS A 118 -17.34 24.27 -16.11
CA LYS A 118 -17.47 23.04 -16.91
C LYS A 118 -16.27 22.10 -16.76
N THR A 119 -15.17 22.56 -16.13
CA THR A 119 -13.92 21.78 -16.07
C THR A 119 -13.45 21.66 -14.64
N ARG A 120 -13.28 20.42 -14.21
CA ARG A 120 -12.74 20.07 -12.89
C ARG A 120 -11.52 19.16 -13.06
N LEU A 121 -10.45 19.49 -12.36
CA LEU A 121 -9.27 18.67 -12.21
C LEU A 121 -9.13 18.24 -10.75
N TYR A 122 -8.63 17.03 -10.53
CA TYR A 122 -8.31 16.57 -9.20
C TYR A 122 -7.09 15.67 -9.24
N VAL A 123 -6.28 15.78 -8.22
CA VAL A 123 -5.06 14.97 -8.02
C VAL A 123 -4.99 14.60 -6.55
N ASN A 124 -4.70 13.36 -6.29
CA ASN A 124 -4.34 12.83 -4.98
C ASN A 124 -3.06 12.01 -5.15
N GLY A 125 -2.04 12.35 -4.43
CA GLY A 125 -0.74 11.69 -4.52
C GLY A 125 -0.04 11.63 -3.19
N ARG A 126 0.80 10.63 -3.04
CA ARG A 126 1.72 10.52 -1.92
C ARG A 126 3.02 9.90 -2.38
N GLY A 127 4.12 10.38 -1.82
CA GLY A 127 5.44 9.78 -1.96
C GLY A 127 6.05 9.57 -0.59
N ASN A 128 6.69 8.44 -0.37
CA ASN A 128 7.38 8.12 0.87
C ASN A 128 8.77 7.61 0.58
N TYR A 129 9.71 8.03 1.38
CA TYR A 129 11.00 7.39 1.53
C TYR A 129 10.96 6.52 2.78
N SER A 130 11.22 5.24 2.62
CA SER A 130 11.25 4.25 3.70
C SER A 130 12.68 3.77 3.90
N ASP A 131 13.10 3.67 5.14
CA ASP A 131 14.39 3.12 5.57
C ASP A 131 14.12 2.10 6.69
N LEU A 132 14.35 0.83 6.38
CA LEU A 132 14.03 -0.33 7.19
C LEU A 132 15.31 -1.08 7.54
N LYS A 133 15.63 -1.19 8.83
CA LYS A 133 16.85 -1.85 9.30
C LYS A 133 16.55 -2.88 10.38
N SER A 134 17.06 -4.09 10.20
CA SER A 134 17.08 -5.15 11.21
C SER A 134 18.52 -5.52 11.52
N GLU A 135 19.00 -5.11 12.68
CA GLU A 135 20.36 -5.48 13.14
C GLU A 135 20.44 -6.98 13.49
N ALA A 136 19.34 -7.53 14.04
CA ALA A 136 19.28 -8.94 14.41
C ALA A 136 19.36 -9.90 13.21
N GLN A 137 18.96 -9.43 12.02
CA GLN A 137 18.96 -10.23 10.80
C GLN A 137 20.02 -9.79 9.79
N GLY A 138 20.76 -8.73 10.08
CA GLY A 138 21.72 -8.14 9.15
C GLY A 138 21.06 -7.54 7.88
N LEU A 139 19.77 -7.22 7.94
CA LEU A 139 19.01 -6.72 6.79
C LEU A 139 18.86 -5.20 6.85
N HIS A 140 19.04 -4.56 5.71
CA HIS A 140 18.79 -3.14 5.51
C HIS A 140 18.23 -2.91 4.12
N ASN A 141 17.04 -2.35 4.04
CA ASN A 141 16.42 -1.97 2.77
C ASN A 141 15.83 -0.58 2.86
N TYR A 142 15.96 0.18 1.78
CA TYR A 142 15.47 1.54 1.70
C TYR A 142 15.05 1.89 0.27
N GLY A 143 14.25 2.92 0.15
CA GLY A 143 13.86 3.43 -1.16
C GLY A 143 12.62 4.29 -1.14
N TRP A 144 12.30 4.79 -2.33
CA TRP A 144 11.10 5.57 -2.58
C TRP A 144 9.95 4.66 -3.00
N ASN A 145 8.78 4.95 -2.48
CA ASN A 145 7.52 4.42 -2.97
C ASN A 145 6.47 5.53 -3.00
N GLY A 146 5.46 5.36 -3.82
CA GLY A 146 4.42 6.36 -3.93
C GLY A 146 3.22 5.87 -4.71
N SER A 147 2.16 6.62 -4.61
CA SER A 147 0.95 6.40 -5.40
C SER A 147 0.35 7.74 -5.81
N PHE A 148 -0.29 7.74 -6.96
CA PHE A 148 -1.05 8.89 -7.41
C PHE A 148 -2.38 8.43 -8.00
N TYR A 149 -3.37 9.29 -7.91
CA TYR A 149 -4.65 9.18 -8.57
C TYR A 149 -5.11 10.56 -8.97
N GLY A 150 -5.55 10.73 -10.20
CA GLY A 150 -6.02 12.01 -10.67
C GLY A 150 -6.92 11.90 -11.89
N GLY A 151 -7.56 13.00 -12.24
CA GLY A 151 -8.38 13.03 -13.41
C GLY A 151 -8.88 14.41 -13.77
N VAL A 152 -9.46 14.46 -14.96
CA VAL A 152 -10.09 15.63 -15.52
C VAL A 152 -11.52 15.28 -15.89
N GLN A 153 -12.45 16.12 -15.51
CA GLN A 153 -13.83 16.08 -15.96
C GLN A 153 -14.15 17.35 -16.73
N HIS A 154 -14.73 17.21 -17.91
CA HIS A 154 -15.16 18.34 -18.72
C HIS A 154 -16.58 18.12 -19.21
N THR A 155 -17.44 19.14 -19.04
CA THR A 155 -18.82 19.12 -19.51
C THR A 155 -18.92 19.85 -20.84
N LEU A 156 -19.20 19.11 -21.88
CA LEU A 156 -19.48 19.60 -23.24
C LEU A 156 -20.91 20.20 -23.36
N PRO A 157 -21.22 20.88 -24.46
CA PRO A 157 -22.61 21.18 -24.83
C PRO A 157 -23.50 19.92 -24.78
N LEU A 158 -24.80 20.09 -24.69
CA LEU A 158 -25.80 19.01 -24.61
C LEU A 158 -25.66 18.14 -23.32
N LYS A 159 -25.06 18.69 -22.26
CA LYS A 159 -24.86 18.01 -20.96
C LYS A 159 -24.06 16.71 -21.06
N ILE A 160 -23.16 16.57 -22.03
CA ILE A 160 -22.25 15.43 -22.15
C ILE A 160 -21.07 15.69 -21.22
N ARG A 161 -20.84 14.82 -20.25
CA ARG A 161 -19.69 14.87 -19.34
C ARG A 161 -18.67 13.84 -19.77
N LEU A 162 -17.47 14.31 -20.09
CA LEU A 162 -16.31 13.48 -20.35
C LEU A 162 -15.45 13.40 -19.10
N SER A 163 -14.87 12.25 -18.84
CA SER A 163 -13.91 12.03 -17.74
C SER A 163 -12.72 11.22 -18.22
N LEU A 164 -11.54 11.67 -17.84
CA LEU A 164 -10.29 10.94 -17.96
C LEU A 164 -9.74 10.79 -16.55
N ASN A 165 -9.46 9.56 -16.14
CA ASN A 165 -8.88 9.27 -14.83
C ASN A 165 -7.69 8.35 -15.02
N GLY A 166 -6.71 8.47 -14.13
CA GLY A 166 -5.57 7.60 -14.11
C GLY A 166 -4.93 7.59 -12.74
N GLY A 167 -4.20 6.54 -12.48
CA GLY A 167 -3.49 6.37 -11.24
C GLY A 167 -2.56 5.19 -11.27
N GLY A 168 -1.80 5.07 -10.20
CA GLY A 168 -0.88 3.97 -10.03
C GLY A 168 -0.10 4.07 -8.74
N SER A 169 0.65 3.03 -8.47
CA SER A 169 1.62 2.99 -7.39
C SER A 169 2.93 2.39 -7.88
N THR A 170 4.02 2.91 -7.35
CA THR A 170 5.32 2.25 -7.45
C THR A 170 5.37 1.03 -6.53
N PRO A 171 6.31 0.11 -6.71
CA PRO A 171 6.55 -0.96 -5.76
C PRO A 171 6.73 -0.43 -4.34
N TYR A 172 6.09 -1.08 -3.37
CA TYR A 172 6.32 -0.78 -1.96
C TYR A 172 7.61 -1.41 -1.47
N ILE A 173 8.23 -0.78 -0.48
CA ILE A 173 9.48 -1.24 0.14
C ILE A 173 9.14 -2.04 1.39
N ASN A 174 9.67 -3.26 1.49
CA ASN A 174 9.68 -4.07 2.70
C ASN A 174 11.12 -4.43 3.07
N LEU A 175 11.32 -5.06 4.22
CA LEU A 175 12.65 -5.36 4.72
C LEU A 175 13.46 -6.29 3.80
N GLN A 176 12.80 -7.25 3.15
CA GLN A 176 13.46 -8.28 2.34
C GLN A 176 13.43 -7.99 0.83
N GLY A 177 12.78 -6.90 0.39
CA GLY A 177 12.72 -6.59 -1.04
C GLY A 177 11.75 -5.48 -1.39
N LYS A 178 11.22 -5.57 -2.58
CA LYS A 178 10.21 -4.63 -3.12
C LYS A 178 9.01 -5.43 -3.60
N GLY A 179 7.82 -4.92 -3.33
CA GLY A 179 6.59 -5.45 -3.87
C GLY A 179 6.39 -5.05 -5.34
N SER A 180 5.20 -5.30 -5.86
CA SER A 180 4.82 -4.88 -7.21
C SER A 180 4.17 -3.50 -7.22
N GLY A 181 4.36 -2.78 -8.33
CA GLY A 181 3.62 -1.57 -8.65
C GLY A 181 2.50 -1.86 -9.66
N TYR A 182 1.61 -0.91 -9.84
CA TYR A 182 0.57 -0.96 -10.86
C TYR A 182 0.21 0.43 -11.36
N TYR A 183 -0.36 0.50 -12.55
CA TYR A 183 -0.98 1.70 -13.08
C TYR A 183 -2.30 1.35 -13.78
N TYR A 184 -3.16 2.32 -13.91
CA TYR A 184 -4.42 2.18 -14.62
C TYR A 184 -4.88 3.55 -15.16
N TYR A 185 -5.68 3.50 -16.19
CA TYR A 185 -6.37 4.67 -16.71
C TYR A 185 -7.78 4.31 -17.15
N SER A 186 -8.63 5.29 -17.19
CA SER A 186 -10.01 5.12 -17.62
C SER A 186 -10.56 6.34 -18.34
N LEU A 187 -11.39 6.09 -19.32
CA LEU A 187 -12.18 7.08 -20.05
C LEU A 187 -13.65 6.85 -19.76
N GLY A 188 -14.37 7.91 -19.52
CA GLY A 188 -15.80 7.87 -19.31
C GLY A 188 -16.53 8.96 -20.09
N ALA A 189 -17.72 8.62 -20.54
CA ALA A 189 -18.66 9.59 -21.09
C ALA A 189 -20.03 9.34 -20.47
N SER A 190 -20.68 10.41 -20.00
CA SER A 190 -22.02 10.33 -19.45
C SER A 190 -22.90 11.43 -20.00
N ARG A 191 -24.17 11.12 -20.18
CA ARG A 191 -25.17 12.10 -20.55
C ARG A 191 -26.48 11.82 -19.84
N SER A 192 -27.06 12.88 -19.26
CA SER A 192 -28.39 12.85 -18.67
C SER A 192 -29.43 13.30 -19.68
N PHE A 193 -30.55 12.60 -19.69
CA PHE A 193 -31.68 12.80 -20.57
C PHE A 193 -32.97 13.02 -19.75
N LEU A 194 -34.01 13.44 -20.41
CA LEU A 194 -35.34 13.71 -19.86
C LEU A 194 -35.35 14.92 -18.90
N LYS A 195 -36.59 15.31 -18.55
CA LYS A 195 -36.82 16.37 -17.57
C LYS A 195 -36.37 15.86 -16.18
N ASP A 196 -35.73 16.69 -15.42
CA ASP A 196 -35.19 16.39 -14.10
C ASP A 196 -34.11 15.27 -14.09
N GLU A 197 -33.41 15.09 -15.24
CA GLU A 197 -32.27 14.15 -15.39
C GLU A 197 -32.60 12.68 -15.00
N ARG A 198 -33.85 12.26 -15.21
CA ARG A 198 -34.39 10.95 -14.79
C ARG A 198 -33.74 9.75 -15.50
N LEU A 199 -33.08 9.97 -16.62
CA LEU A 199 -32.35 8.91 -17.33
C LEU A 199 -30.90 9.35 -17.55
N SER A 200 -29.95 8.51 -17.18
CA SER A 200 -28.52 8.73 -17.43
C SER A 200 -27.93 7.55 -18.19
N LEU A 201 -27.24 7.84 -19.27
CA LEU A 201 -26.41 6.88 -20.00
C LEU A 201 -24.95 7.12 -19.61
N ASN A 202 -24.28 6.07 -19.16
CA ASN A 202 -22.88 6.11 -18.78
C ASN A 202 -22.13 5.04 -19.58
N VAL A 203 -21.07 5.45 -20.27
CA VAL A 203 -20.12 4.57 -20.95
C VAL A 203 -18.78 4.73 -20.28
N TYR A 204 -18.15 3.61 -19.96
CA TYR A 204 -16.90 3.58 -19.25
C TYR A 204 -15.97 2.54 -19.86
N CYS A 205 -14.73 2.93 -20.11
CA CYS A 205 -13.69 2.06 -20.63
C CYS A 205 -12.44 2.22 -19.77
N SER A 206 -11.80 1.11 -19.40
CA SER A 206 -10.56 1.12 -18.63
C SER A 206 -9.49 0.27 -19.30
N ASN A 207 -8.24 0.74 -19.26
CA ASN A 207 -7.05 0.04 -19.73
C ASN A 207 -7.18 -0.57 -21.14
N ILE A 208 -7.84 0.14 -22.06
CA ILE A 208 -8.23 -0.36 -23.40
C ILE A 208 -7.04 -0.71 -24.31
N PHE A 209 -5.84 -0.18 -24.01
CA PHE A 209 -4.64 -0.46 -24.79
C PHE A 209 -3.73 -1.52 -24.14
N GLU A 210 -4.07 -2.03 -22.97
CA GLU A 210 -3.32 -3.10 -22.31
C GLU A 210 -3.78 -4.48 -22.73
N LYS A 211 -2.90 -5.19 -23.42
CA LYS A 211 -3.14 -6.57 -23.86
C LYS A 211 -2.92 -7.60 -22.73
N TYR A 212 -2.02 -7.30 -21.81
CA TYR A 212 -1.69 -8.15 -20.65
C TYR A 212 -1.28 -7.29 -19.45
N ARG A 213 -1.72 -7.65 -18.26
CA ARG A 213 -1.19 -7.11 -17.02
C ARG A 213 -0.03 -7.98 -16.56
N SER A 214 1.18 -7.44 -16.60
CA SER A 214 2.35 -8.08 -15.98
C SER A 214 2.41 -7.66 -14.51
N TYR A 215 2.37 -8.62 -13.63
CA TYR A 215 2.68 -8.45 -12.21
C TYR A 215 4.12 -8.96 -12.03
N ASN A 216 5.06 -8.05 -11.92
CA ASN A 216 6.46 -8.38 -11.59
C ASN A 216 6.67 -8.34 -10.07
#